data_76e9efbf61c0b7b871001db5ba82e2d8
#
_entry.id   76e9efbf61c0b7b871001db5ba82e2d8
#
_cell.length_a   1.000
_cell.length_b   1.000
_cell.length_c   1.000
_cell.angle_alpha   90.00
_cell.angle_beta   90.00
_cell.angle_gamma   90.00
#
_symmetry.space_group_name_H-M   'P 1'
#
loop_
_entity.id
_entity.type
_entity.pdbx_description
1 polymer ?
#
loop_
_entity_poly.entity_id
_entity_poly.type
_entity_poly.pdbx_seq_one_letter_code
_entity_poly.pdbx_strand_id
1 'polypeptide(L)'
;MSALNKYSGAYQNNKYSPRGQPHRSRSMNAFRYDAQQIKEQARLIRRNVITLNAASPAGGHTGADLSETDILATLYFRILDTGPERIEDPERDIYIQSKGHGVGGLYCCLAQAGYIPEAWLADYQHFNSRLPGHPVRQKTPGIELNTGALGHGLPVAVGLALAARMSGSNKRIYVLTGDGELAEGSNWEAAMAAAKYGLDNLFVIVDKNKLQLAGLTAEIMPLDPLDVKWAAFGFAVSECDGNDVEQLVSTLEQMQTRKGAPQVLIAHTIKGKGVSFIEARPEWHHRVPKGDEVSAALEELNHGE
;
A
#
# COMPACT_ATOMS: atom_id res chain seq x y z
N MET A 1 -6.40 21.25 -43.77
CA MET A 1 -5.91 22.04 -42.65
C MET A 1 -6.94 23.08 -42.28
N SER A 2 -7.83 22.85 -41.30
CA SER A 2 -8.64 23.85 -40.56
C SER A 2 -9.91 23.24 -39.95
N ALA A 3 -9.78 22.25 -39.04
CA ALA A 3 -10.93 21.77 -38.26
C ALA A 3 -10.57 21.39 -36.80
N LEU A 4 -9.35 21.64 -36.36
CA LEU A 4 -8.89 21.24 -35.03
C LEU A 4 -8.79 22.37 -33.98
N ASN A 5 -9.27 23.57 -34.29
CA ASN A 5 -9.06 24.74 -33.41
C ASN A 5 -10.34 25.32 -32.80
N LYS A 6 -11.43 24.55 -32.65
CA LYS A 6 -12.70 25.07 -32.09
C LYS A 6 -13.02 24.59 -30.66
N TYR A 7 -12.17 23.78 -30.01
CA TYR A 7 -12.44 23.28 -28.66
C TYR A 7 -11.44 23.72 -27.57
N SER A 8 -10.58 24.70 -27.85
CA SER A 8 -9.59 25.20 -26.87
C SER A 8 -10.09 26.31 -25.93
N GLY A 9 -11.39 26.61 -25.90
CA GLY A 9 -11.91 27.84 -25.29
C GLY A 9 -12.95 27.71 -24.16
N ALA A 10 -13.23 26.58 -23.55
CA ALA A 10 -14.36 26.46 -22.62
C ALA A 10 -14.13 25.75 -21.30
N TYR A 11 -12.89 25.50 -20.84
CA TYR A 11 -12.62 24.98 -19.50
C TYR A 11 -11.71 25.90 -18.69
N GLN A 12 -12.09 27.19 -18.63
CA GLN A 12 -11.48 28.10 -17.67
C GLN A 12 -12.12 27.90 -16.28
N ASN A 13 -11.32 27.35 -15.36
CA ASN A 13 -11.30 27.66 -13.95
C ASN A 13 -12.66 27.77 -13.23
N ASN A 14 -13.23 26.66 -12.84
CA ASN A 14 -14.10 26.65 -11.68
C ASN A 14 -13.19 26.78 -10.44
N LYS A 15 -12.94 28.04 -10.02
CA LYS A 15 -12.21 28.39 -8.81
C LYS A 15 -13.08 28.01 -7.61
N TYR A 16 -13.02 26.76 -7.17
CA TYR A 16 -13.35 26.44 -5.80
C TYR A 16 -12.21 27.01 -4.93
N SER A 17 -12.38 28.25 -4.50
CA SER A 17 -11.54 28.82 -3.46
C SER A 17 -11.91 28.15 -2.14
N PRO A 18 -11.02 27.43 -1.48
CA PRO A 18 -11.28 26.90 -0.14
C PRO A 18 -11.54 28.08 0.79
N ARG A 19 -12.63 28.06 1.55
CA ARG A 19 -12.85 29.03 2.63
C ARG A 19 -11.70 28.87 3.61
N GLY A 20 -10.90 29.94 3.78
CA GLY A 20 -9.69 29.95 4.58
C GLY A 20 -9.94 29.53 6.02
N GLN A 21 -9.65 28.28 6.32
CA GLN A 21 -9.30 27.88 7.67
C GLN A 21 -7.77 27.98 7.80
N PRO A 22 -7.26 28.40 8.96
CA PRO A 22 -5.82 28.47 9.17
C PRO A 22 -5.23 27.08 8.97
N HIS A 23 -4.22 26.97 8.09
CA HIS A 23 -3.45 25.75 7.90
C HIS A 23 -2.89 25.31 9.26
N ARG A 24 -3.46 24.25 9.84
CA ARG A 24 -2.82 23.58 10.97
C ARG A 24 -1.49 23.04 10.46
N SER A 25 -0.42 23.29 11.20
CA SER A 25 0.85 22.62 10.97
C SER A 25 0.59 21.12 10.98
N ARG A 26 1.10 20.38 9.97
CA ARG A 26 1.04 18.92 9.99
C ARG A 26 1.68 18.44 11.29
N SER A 27 0.98 17.61 12.03
CA SER A 27 1.64 16.83 13.05
C SER A 27 2.50 15.78 12.33
N MET A 28 3.57 15.36 12.95
CA MET A 28 4.51 14.44 12.36
C MET A 28 4.14 13.02 12.79
N ASN A 29 4.52 11.99 11.97
CA ASN A 29 4.38 10.58 12.35
C ASN A 29 4.85 10.37 13.79
N ALA A 30 4.06 9.65 14.59
CA ALA A 30 4.33 9.43 16.01
C ALA A 30 5.67 8.71 16.25
N PHE A 31 6.09 7.83 15.34
CA PHE A 31 7.28 6.99 15.53
C PHE A 31 8.56 7.64 15.02
N ARG A 32 8.55 8.18 13.77
CA ARG A 32 9.73 8.76 13.11
C ARG A 32 11.00 7.93 13.21
N TYR A 33 10.85 6.63 13.05
CA TYR A 33 11.96 5.69 13.15
C TYR A 33 13.01 5.93 12.06
N ASP A 34 14.27 5.67 12.40
CA ASP A 34 15.35 5.58 11.41
C ASP A 34 15.28 4.26 10.63
N ALA A 35 16.12 4.13 9.61
CA ALA A 35 16.08 2.94 8.75
C ALA A 35 16.35 1.64 9.51
N GLN A 36 17.24 1.65 10.50
CA GLN A 36 17.55 0.45 11.29
C GLN A 36 16.37 0.04 12.17
N GLN A 37 15.69 0.99 12.78
CA GLN A 37 14.48 0.75 13.55
C GLN A 37 13.35 0.22 12.67
N ILE A 38 13.20 0.75 11.43
CA ILE A 38 12.19 0.27 10.47
C ILE A 38 12.50 -1.17 10.03
N LYS A 39 13.75 -1.51 9.75
CA LYS A 39 14.17 -2.88 9.43
C LYS A 39 13.81 -3.85 10.55
N GLU A 40 14.04 -3.46 11.80
CA GLU A 40 13.64 -4.29 12.95
C GLU A 40 12.12 -4.46 13.02
N GLN A 41 11.33 -3.42 12.77
CA GLN A 41 9.87 -3.55 12.69
C GLN A 41 9.45 -4.47 11.54
N ALA A 42 10.06 -4.34 10.37
CA ALA A 42 9.78 -5.22 9.23
C ALA A 42 10.10 -6.68 9.56
N ARG A 43 11.20 -6.94 10.27
CA ARG A 43 11.57 -8.28 10.75
C ARG A 43 10.51 -8.86 11.70
N LEU A 44 10.06 -8.07 12.68
CA LEU A 44 9.01 -8.48 13.63
C LEU A 44 7.67 -8.74 12.92
N ILE A 45 7.30 -7.88 11.96
CA ILE A 45 6.10 -8.06 11.14
C ILE A 45 6.19 -9.39 10.37
N ARG A 46 7.31 -9.70 9.70
CA ARG A 46 7.51 -10.97 9.00
C ARG A 46 7.34 -12.19 9.90
N ARG A 47 7.91 -12.14 11.10
CA ARG A 47 7.74 -13.22 12.09
C ARG A 47 6.27 -13.42 12.44
N ASN A 48 5.55 -12.33 12.69
CA ASN A 48 4.13 -12.36 12.99
C ASN A 48 3.31 -12.87 11.80
N VAL A 49 3.69 -12.52 10.55
CA VAL A 49 3.07 -13.04 9.32
C VAL A 49 3.20 -14.56 9.23
N ILE A 50 4.37 -15.13 9.51
CA ILE A 50 4.58 -16.59 9.50
C ILE A 50 3.67 -17.25 10.54
N THR A 51 3.65 -16.74 11.78
CA THR A 51 2.84 -17.31 12.87
C THR A 51 1.33 -17.17 12.58
N LEU A 52 0.90 -15.98 12.14
CA LEU A 52 -0.49 -15.67 11.78
C LEU A 52 -1.01 -16.60 10.68
N ASN A 53 -0.26 -16.74 9.59
CA ASN A 53 -0.66 -17.59 8.47
C ASN A 53 -0.66 -19.07 8.83
N ALA A 54 0.32 -19.54 9.61
CA ALA A 54 0.40 -20.93 10.07
C ALA A 54 -0.80 -21.32 10.96
N ALA A 55 -1.31 -20.38 11.77
CA ALA A 55 -2.45 -20.60 12.66
C ALA A 55 -3.81 -20.44 11.95
N SER A 56 -3.85 -19.89 10.75
CA SER A 56 -5.11 -19.59 10.04
C SER A 56 -5.84 -20.86 9.60
N PRO A 57 -7.13 -21.05 9.99
CA PRO A 57 -7.92 -22.21 9.57
C PRO A 57 -8.33 -22.15 8.08
N ALA A 58 -8.36 -20.95 7.49
CA ALA A 58 -8.80 -20.72 6.12
C ALA A 58 -7.63 -20.50 5.13
N GLY A 59 -6.38 -20.63 5.60
CA GLY A 59 -5.20 -20.34 4.79
C GLY A 59 -4.80 -18.86 4.83
N GLY A 60 -3.99 -18.43 3.86
CA GLY A 60 -3.50 -17.05 3.77
C GLY A 60 -2.65 -16.84 2.53
N HIS A 61 -2.19 -15.62 2.32
CA HIS A 61 -1.40 -15.23 1.16
C HIS A 61 0.03 -14.87 1.58
N THR A 62 0.73 -15.85 2.20
CA THR A 62 2.04 -15.63 2.84
C THR A 62 3.04 -14.90 1.92
N GLY A 63 3.10 -15.28 0.65
CA GLY A 63 4.02 -14.61 -0.29
C GLY A 63 3.70 -13.13 -0.50
N ALA A 64 2.40 -12.76 -0.54
CA ALA A 64 1.96 -11.38 -0.72
C ALA A 64 2.14 -10.55 0.56
N ASP A 65 1.90 -11.16 1.73
CA ASP A 65 2.10 -10.52 3.04
C ASP A 65 3.58 -10.19 3.28
N LEU A 66 4.48 -11.08 2.87
CA LEU A 66 5.92 -10.90 3.04
C LEU A 66 6.52 -9.90 2.03
N SER A 67 6.01 -9.84 0.78
CA SER A 67 6.57 -8.94 -0.24
C SER A 67 6.42 -7.47 0.13
N GLU A 68 5.30 -7.10 0.74
CA GLU A 68 4.95 -5.71 1.07
C GLU A 68 5.43 -5.24 2.45
N THR A 69 6.06 -6.12 3.23
CA THR A 69 6.37 -5.86 4.65
C THR A 69 7.26 -4.63 4.85
N ASP A 70 8.32 -4.44 4.03
CA ASP A 70 9.21 -3.27 4.14
C ASP A 70 8.48 -1.98 3.75
N ILE A 71 7.58 -2.06 2.76
CA ILE A 71 6.73 -0.94 2.35
C ILE A 71 5.80 -0.54 3.50
N LEU A 72 5.11 -1.50 4.12
CA LEU A 72 4.21 -1.25 5.25
C LEU A 72 4.96 -0.68 6.46
N ALA A 73 6.10 -1.29 6.82
CA ALA A 73 6.92 -0.80 7.92
C ALA A 73 7.39 0.65 7.66
N THR A 74 7.87 0.95 6.46
CA THR A 74 8.29 2.31 6.11
C THR A 74 7.14 3.30 6.18
N LEU A 75 5.95 2.94 5.66
CA LEU A 75 4.77 3.79 5.70
C LEU A 75 4.33 4.10 7.13
N TYR A 76 4.10 3.08 7.94
CA TYR A 76 3.53 3.27 9.28
C TYR A 76 4.53 3.84 10.30
N PHE A 77 5.81 3.48 10.21
CA PHE A 77 6.80 3.92 11.22
C PHE A 77 7.58 5.18 10.82
N ARG A 78 7.38 5.70 9.58
CA ARG A 78 8.12 6.91 9.15
C ARG A 78 7.30 7.91 8.34
N ILE A 79 6.53 7.45 7.36
CA ILE A 79 6.01 8.30 6.28
C ILE A 79 4.63 8.87 6.56
N LEU A 80 3.68 8.03 7.02
CA LEU A 80 2.29 8.42 7.25
C LEU A 80 2.18 9.36 8.45
N ASP A 81 1.45 10.44 8.28
CA ASP A 81 1.02 11.29 9.39
C ASP A 81 -0.25 10.70 10.02
N THR A 82 -0.07 9.63 10.79
CA THR A 82 -1.13 8.87 11.45
C THR A 82 -0.61 8.20 12.72
N GLY A 83 -1.50 7.63 13.52
CA GLY A 83 -1.19 6.87 14.74
C GLY A 83 -2.47 6.35 15.39
N PRO A 84 -2.39 5.34 16.28
CA PRO A 84 -3.57 4.77 16.93
C PRO A 84 -4.36 5.81 17.74
N GLU A 85 -3.68 6.78 18.35
CA GLU A 85 -4.29 7.88 19.10
C GLU A 85 -4.97 8.93 18.21
N ARG A 86 -4.72 8.88 16.90
CA ARG A 86 -5.25 9.80 15.90
C ARG A 86 -6.22 9.14 14.92
N ILE A 87 -6.72 7.96 15.24
CA ILE A 87 -7.58 7.19 14.31
C ILE A 87 -8.84 7.96 13.90
N GLU A 88 -9.36 8.83 14.78
CA GLU A 88 -10.52 9.68 14.54
C GLU A 88 -10.15 11.09 14.01
N ASP A 89 -8.86 11.43 13.88
CA ASP A 89 -8.44 12.73 13.38
C ASP A 89 -8.75 12.84 11.87
N PRO A 90 -9.63 13.75 11.45
CA PRO A 90 -10.00 13.90 10.05
C PRO A 90 -8.85 14.40 9.16
N GLU A 91 -7.78 14.93 9.73
CA GLU A 91 -6.63 15.47 8.99
C GLU A 91 -5.45 14.50 8.86
N ARG A 92 -5.54 13.31 9.47
CA ARG A 92 -4.51 12.27 9.31
C ARG A 92 -4.42 11.76 7.89
N ASP A 93 -3.25 11.25 7.52
CA ASP A 93 -3.08 10.54 6.26
C ASP A 93 -3.91 9.25 6.23
N ILE A 94 -4.31 8.83 5.03
CA ILE A 94 -5.12 7.62 4.81
C ILE A 94 -4.27 6.61 4.02
N TYR A 95 -4.28 5.37 4.47
CA TYR A 95 -3.67 4.24 3.76
C TYR A 95 -4.72 3.24 3.31
N ILE A 96 -4.67 2.81 2.04
CA ILE A 96 -5.56 1.81 1.44
C ILE A 96 -4.75 0.62 0.95
N GLN A 97 -5.05 -0.54 1.48
CA GLN A 97 -4.56 -1.83 1.01
C GLN A 97 -5.41 -2.29 -0.18
N SER A 98 -5.09 -1.90 -1.43
CA SER A 98 -5.89 -2.27 -2.61
C SER A 98 -5.77 -3.76 -2.92
N LYS A 99 -4.55 -4.32 -2.88
CA LYS A 99 -4.30 -5.76 -2.92
C LYS A 99 -4.72 -6.43 -1.61
N GLY A 100 -6.04 -6.46 -1.36
CA GLY A 100 -6.63 -6.83 -0.08
C GLY A 100 -6.29 -8.24 0.40
N HIS A 101 -5.84 -9.13 -0.47
CA HIS A 101 -5.36 -10.46 -0.10
C HIS A 101 -4.06 -10.43 0.73
N GLY A 102 -3.24 -9.35 0.64
CA GLY A 102 -2.06 -9.14 1.51
C GLY A 102 -2.40 -8.59 2.89
N VAL A 103 -3.61 -8.78 3.38
CA VAL A 103 -4.07 -8.20 4.65
C VAL A 103 -3.37 -8.77 5.88
N GLY A 104 -2.80 -9.98 5.79
CA GLY A 104 -2.03 -10.57 6.88
C GLY A 104 -0.83 -9.71 7.26
N GLY A 105 -0.09 -9.22 6.26
CA GLY A 105 1.00 -8.25 6.45
C GLY A 105 0.52 -6.96 7.10
N LEU A 106 -0.60 -6.41 6.62
CA LEU A 106 -1.19 -5.20 7.19
C LEU A 106 -1.63 -5.39 8.65
N TYR A 107 -2.29 -6.51 9.00
CA TYR A 107 -2.69 -6.77 10.40
C TYR A 107 -1.49 -6.87 11.33
N CYS A 108 -0.44 -7.56 10.90
CA CYS A 108 0.82 -7.63 11.67
C CYS A 108 1.46 -6.24 11.84
N CYS A 109 1.43 -5.41 10.80
CA CYS A 109 1.90 -4.03 10.87
C CYS A 109 1.04 -3.17 11.83
N LEU A 110 -0.30 -3.28 11.75
CA LEU A 110 -1.22 -2.56 12.63
C LEU A 110 -1.06 -2.98 14.10
N ALA A 111 -0.80 -4.26 14.37
CA ALA A 111 -0.49 -4.74 15.72
C ALA A 111 0.81 -4.13 16.24
N GLN A 112 1.87 -4.17 15.43
CA GLN A 112 3.18 -3.58 15.77
C GLN A 112 3.10 -2.06 15.99
N ALA A 113 2.24 -1.36 15.23
CA ALA A 113 1.99 0.07 15.36
C ALA A 113 0.96 0.43 16.45
N GLY A 114 0.42 -0.56 17.18
CA GLY A 114 -0.47 -0.34 18.32
C GLY A 114 -1.94 -0.01 17.98
N TYR A 115 -2.37 -0.18 16.73
CA TYR A 115 -3.78 0.01 16.35
C TYR A 115 -4.68 -1.11 16.86
N ILE A 116 -4.15 -2.32 16.99
CA ILE A 116 -4.85 -3.50 17.49
C ILE A 116 -3.95 -4.24 18.48
N PRO A 117 -4.53 -4.96 19.45
CA PRO A 117 -3.75 -5.83 20.34
C PRO A 117 -3.09 -6.97 19.54
N GLU A 118 -1.81 -7.24 19.81
CA GLU A 118 -1.09 -8.34 19.16
C GLU A 118 -1.76 -9.70 19.36
N ALA A 119 -2.40 -9.91 20.53
CA ALA A 119 -3.14 -11.12 20.82
C ALA A 119 -4.28 -11.43 19.80
N TRP A 120 -4.79 -10.42 19.08
CA TRP A 120 -5.81 -10.66 18.05
C TRP A 120 -5.26 -11.44 16.85
N LEU A 121 -3.96 -11.40 16.60
CA LEU A 121 -3.34 -12.11 15.48
C LEU A 121 -3.59 -13.63 15.54
N ALA A 122 -3.73 -14.19 16.75
CA ALA A 122 -4.03 -15.61 16.94
C ALA A 122 -5.44 -16.01 16.45
N ASP A 123 -6.34 -15.03 16.30
CA ASP A 123 -7.72 -15.27 15.84
C ASP A 123 -7.92 -15.01 14.34
N TYR A 124 -6.84 -14.79 13.59
CA TYR A 124 -6.92 -14.50 12.16
C TYR A 124 -7.75 -15.54 11.39
N GLN A 125 -8.80 -15.08 10.71
CA GLN A 125 -9.76 -15.89 9.94
C GLN A 125 -10.54 -16.96 10.75
N HIS A 126 -10.48 -16.92 12.07
CA HIS A 126 -11.38 -17.74 12.88
C HIS A 126 -12.84 -17.22 12.81
N PHE A 127 -13.79 -18.07 13.17
CA PHE A 127 -15.20 -17.69 13.23
C PHE A 127 -15.38 -16.49 14.19
N ASN A 128 -16.12 -15.48 13.76
CA ASN A 128 -16.32 -14.21 14.48
C ASN A 128 -15.04 -13.37 14.74
N SER A 129 -13.92 -13.70 14.12
CA SER A 129 -12.72 -12.90 14.23
C SER A 129 -12.93 -11.45 13.79
N ARG A 130 -12.18 -10.55 14.41
CA ARG A 130 -12.03 -9.15 13.97
C ARG A 130 -11.03 -9.00 12.83
N LEU A 131 -10.29 -10.06 12.51
CA LEU A 131 -9.28 -10.12 11.46
C LEU A 131 -9.71 -11.07 10.34
N PRO A 132 -10.64 -10.68 9.45
CA PRO A 132 -11.04 -11.49 8.31
C PRO A 132 -9.93 -11.57 7.24
N GLY A 133 -10.04 -12.52 6.29
CA GLY A 133 -9.05 -12.76 5.23
C GLY A 133 -8.88 -11.64 4.19
N HIS A 134 -9.66 -10.57 4.29
CA HIS A 134 -9.53 -9.33 3.53
C HIS A 134 -9.90 -8.16 4.43
N PRO A 135 -9.41 -6.92 4.16
CA PRO A 135 -9.70 -5.75 4.99
C PRO A 135 -11.19 -5.47 5.11
N VAL A 136 -11.68 -5.32 6.34
CA VAL A 136 -13.06 -4.90 6.63
C VAL A 136 -13.04 -3.77 7.65
N ARG A 137 -13.34 -2.55 7.21
CA ARG A 137 -13.29 -1.32 8.00
C ARG A 137 -14.10 -1.39 9.29
N GLN A 138 -15.27 -2.03 9.25
CA GLN A 138 -16.17 -2.13 10.41
C GLN A 138 -15.68 -3.12 11.47
N LYS A 139 -14.65 -3.94 11.16
CA LYS A 139 -14.16 -4.98 12.08
C LYS A 139 -12.83 -4.62 12.72
N THR A 140 -11.93 -3.99 11.97
CA THR A 140 -10.54 -3.82 12.39
C THR A 140 -10.17 -2.34 12.45
N PRO A 141 -9.78 -1.80 13.61
CA PRO A 141 -9.22 -0.45 13.72
C PRO A 141 -8.01 -0.24 12.79
N GLY A 142 -7.93 0.93 12.16
CA GLY A 142 -6.86 1.24 11.20
C GLY A 142 -7.12 0.77 9.77
N ILE A 143 -8.18 0.01 9.51
CA ILE A 143 -8.63 -0.33 8.15
C ILE A 143 -9.52 0.79 7.62
N GLU A 144 -9.17 1.36 6.47
CA GLU A 144 -9.87 2.51 5.88
C GLU A 144 -10.94 2.11 4.87
N LEU A 145 -10.77 0.98 4.20
CA LEU A 145 -11.63 0.52 3.11
C LEU A 145 -11.77 -1.00 3.12
N ASN A 146 -12.96 -1.50 2.81
CA ASN A 146 -13.17 -2.90 2.50
C ASN A 146 -12.59 -3.18 1.11
N THR A 147 -11.59 -4.06 1.02
CA THR A 147 -10.92 -4.41 -0.24
C THR A 147 -10.87 -5.93 -0.45
N GLY A 148 -10.39 -6.34 -1.61
CA GLY A 148 -10.35 -7.75 -2.05
C GLY A 148 -10.82 -7.90 -3.49
N ALA A 149 -11.80 -7.09 -3.94
CA ALA A 149 -12.06 -6.90 -5.36
C ALA A 149 -10.94 -6.02 -5.94
N LEU A 150 -10.01 -6.66 -6.67
CA LEU A 150 -8.84 -5.98 -7.22
C LEU A 150 -9.25 -4.86 -8.18
N GLY A 151 -8.41 -3.82 -8.30
CA GLY A 151 -8.67 -2.66 -9.14
C GLY A 151 -9.61 -1.60 -8.54
N HIS A 152 -10.16 -1.80 -7.33
CA HIS A 152 -11.12 -0.87 -6.74
C HIS A 152 -10.52 0.06 -5.67
N GLY A 153 -9.38 -0.29 -5.07
CA GLY A 153 -8.74 0.57 -4.07
C GLY A 153 -8.28 1.90 -4.63
N LEU A 154 -7.67 1.90 -5.82
CA LEU A 154 -7.18 3.13 -6.46
C LEU A 154 -8.31 4.08 -6.86
N PRO A 155 -9.44 3.66 -7.49
CA PRO A 155 -10.58 4.53 -7.74
C PRO A 155 -11.13 5.21 -6.48
N VAL A 156 -11.24 4.46 -5.37
CA VAL A 156 -11.68 5.04 -4.10
C VAL A 156 -10.64 6.02 -3.53
N ALA A 157 -9.35 5.71 -3.63
CA ALA A 157 -8.26 6.62 -3.23
C ALA A 157 -8.31 7.94 -4.00
N VAL A 158 -8.60 7.91 -5.31
CA VAL A 158 -8.80 9.11 -6.13
C VAL A 158 -9.96 9.95 -5.62
N GLY A 159 -11.10 9.31 -5.29
CA GLY A 159 -12.25 10.00 -4.70
C GLY A 159 -11.91 10.68 -3.35
N LEU A 160 -11.18 9.99 -2.49
CA LEU A 160 -10.73 10.54 -1.19
C LEU A 160 -9.72 11.69 -1.36
N ALA A 161 -8.78 11.56 -2.29
CA ALA A 161 -7.81 12.62 -2.59
C ALA A 161 -8.48 13.88 -3.14
N LEU A 162 -9.47 13.70 -4.01
CA LEU A 162 -10.27 14.80 -4.55
C LEU A 162 -11.11 15.46 -3.45
N ALA A 163 -11.77 14.69 -2.60
CA ALA A 163 -12.56 15.19 -1.48
C ALA A 163 -11.69 15.97 -0.47
N ALA A 164 -10.51 15.46 -0.13
CA ALA A 164 -9.55 16.17 0.72
C ALA A 164 -9.17 17.52 0.12
N ARG A 165 -8.84 17.56 -1.16
CA ARG A 165 -8.50 18.80 -1.87
C ARG A 165 -9.68 19.79 -1.92
N MET A 166 -10.90 19.31 -2.17
CA MET A 166 -12.11 20.16 -2.18
C MET A 166 -12.43 20.74 -0.82
N SER A 167 -12.14 20.02 0.27
CA SER A 167 -12.32 20.51 1.64
C SER A 167 -11.16 21.38 2.16
N GLY A 168 -10.09 21.56 1.37
CA GLY A 168 -8.90 22.30 1.80
C GLY A 168 -8.02 21.53 2.81
N SER A 169 -8.22 20.22 2.95
CA SER A 169 -7.41 19.37 3.81
C SER A 169 -6.03 19.10 3.18
N ASN A 170 -5.01 19.02 4.02
CA ASN A 170 -3.63 18.70 3.61
C ASN A 170 -3.31 17.21 3.71
N LYS A 171 -4.27 16.35 4.06
CA LYS A 171 -4.05 14.92 4.18
C LYS A 171 -3.61 14.30 2.86
N ARG A 172 -2.77 13.32 2.94
CA ARG A 172 -2.30 12.52 1.83
C ARG A 172 -3.03 11.17 1.82
N ILE A 173 -3.24 10.65 0.63
CA ILE A 173 -3.87 9.35 0.42
C ILE A 173 -2.83 8.43 -0.20
N TYR A 174 -2.53 7.35 0.48
CA TYR A 174 -1.61 6.31 0.03
C TYR A 174 -2.41 5.07 -0.33
N VAL A 175 -2.10 4.44 -1.45
CA VAL A 175 -2.72 3.20 -1.89
C VAL A 175 -1.68 2.22 -2.37
N LEU A 176 -1.68 1.01 -1.82
CA LEU A 176 -0.81 -0.08 -2.25
C LEU A 176 -1.58 -1.01 -3.18
N THR A 177 -1.09 -1.13 -4.41
CA THR A 177 -1.58 -2.06 -5.43
C THR A 177 -0.56 -3.17 -5.68
N GLY A 178 -1.02 -4.32 -6.18
CA GLY A 178 -0.12 -5.31 -6.77
C GLY A 178 0.12 -5.04 -8.25
N ASP A 179 1.26 -5.48 -8.79
CA ASP A 179 1.53 -5.41 -10.23
C ASP A 179 0.51 -6.21 -11.05
N GLY A 180 0.15 -7.43 -10.63
CA GLY A 180 -0.91 -8.21 -11.25
C GLY A 180 -2.29 -7.56 -11.16
N GLU A 181 -2.57 -6.80 -10.09
CA GLU A 181 -3.81 -6.04 -9.93
C GLU A 181 -3.97 -4.94 -10.99
N LEU A 182 -2.87 -4.43 -11.54
CA LEU A 182 -2.91 -3.40 -12.57
C LEU A 182 -3.46 -3.90 -13.91
N ALA A 183 -3.73 -5.21 -14.06
CA ALA A 183 -4.50 -5.74 -15.19
C ALA A 183 -5.97 -5.30 -15.15
N GLU A 184 -6.50 -4.89 -14.01
CA GLU A 184 -7.86 -4.37 -13.87
C GLU A 184 -7.97 -2.96 -14.49
N GLY A 185 -8.92 -2.79 -15.44
CA GLY A 185 -9.09 -1.55 -16.21
C GLY A 185 -9.43 -0.33 -15.35
N SER A 186 -10.14 -0.53 -14.24
CA SER A 186 -10.53 0.53 -13.30
C SER A 186 -9.33 1.28 -12.70
N ASN A 187 -8.15 0.65 -12.58
CA ASN A 187 -6.92 1.34 -12.18
C ASN A 187 -6.54 2.44 -13.17
N TRP A 188 -6.66 2.17 -14.47
CA TRP A 188 -6.29 3.12 -15.53
C TRP A 188 -7.33 4.21 -15.70
N GLU A 189 -8.62 3.90 -15.51
CA GLU A 189 -9.69 4.91 -15.42
C GLU A 189 -9.45 5.86 -14.24
N ALA A 190 -9.08 5.34 -13.09
CA ALA A 190 -8.70 6.12 -11.91
C ALA A 190 -7.45 6.97 -12.17
N ALA A 191 -6.45 6.42 -12.86
CA ALA A 191 -5.24 7.16 -13.23
C ALA A 191 -5.56 8.37 -14.11
N MET A 192 -6.43 8.22 -15.13
CA MET A 192 -6.88 9.35 -15.94
C MET A 192 -7.56 10.44 -15.10
N ALA A 193 -8.42 10.05 -14.17
CA ALA A 193 -9.10 10.99 -13.27
C ALA A 193 -8.11 11.69 -12.32
N ALA A 194 -7.17 10.96 -11.71
CA ALA A 194 -6.15 11.53 -10.84
C ALA A 194 -5.31 12.60 -11.53
N ALA A 195 -4.84 12.31 -12.75
CA ALA A 195 -4.08 13.25 -13.57
C ALA A 195 -4.92 14.45 -13.99
N LYS A 196 -6.17 14.21 -14.44
CA LYS A 196 -7.11 15.28 -14.83
C LYS A 196 -7.30 16.31 -13.71
N TYR A 197 -7.39 15.85 -12.48
CA TYR A 197 -7.56 16.73 -11.33
C TYR A 197 -6.23 17.16 -10.69
N GLY A 198 -5.07 16.70 -11.18
CA GLY A 198 -3.75 17.06 -10.66
C GLY A 198 -3.60 16.72 -9.16
N LEU A 199 -4.02 15.51 -8.75
CA LEU A 199 -4.10 15.11 -7.34
C LEU A 199 -2.71 14.83 -6.75
N ASP A 200 -1.96 15.87 -6.44
CA ASP A 200 -0.61 15.79 -5.86
C ASP A 200 -0.58 15.32 -4.39
N ASN A 201 -1.75 15.09 -3.81
CA ASN A 201 -1.94 14.44 -2.52
C ASN A 201 -2.26 12.93 -2.62
N LEU A 202 -2.21 12.34 -3.83
CA LEU A 202 -2.37 10.91 -4.08
C LEU A 202 -1.02 10.26 -4.33
N PHE A 203 -0.73 9.19 -3.59
CA PHE A 203 0.50 8.39 -3.67
C PHE A 203 0.11 6.93 -3.94
N VAL A 204 0.35 6.46 -5.16
CA VAL A 204 0.20 5.06 -5.54
C VAL A 204 1.52 4.34 -5.32
N ILE A 205 1.48 3.18 -4.68
CA ILE A 205 2.64 2.31 -4.52
C ILE A 205 2.30 1.00 -5.20
N VAL A 206 3.16 0.54 -6.09
CA VAL A 206 3.02 -0.74 -6.79
C VAL A 206 3.99 -1.74 -6.17
N ASP A 207 3.47 -2.76 -5.50
CA ASP A 207 4.25 -3.94 -5.10
C ASP A 207 4.55 -4.76 -6.36
N LYS A 208 5.67 -4.43 -7.03
CA LYS A 208 6.10 -5.09 -8.27
C LYS A 208 6.93 -6.33 -7.97
N ASN A 209 6.25 -7.38 -7.48
CA ASN A 209 6.87 -8.65 -7.15
C ASN A 209 6.93 -9.63 -8.32
N LYS A 210 6.42 -9.27 -9.50
CA LYS A 210 6.45 -10.00 -10.77
C LYS A 210 5.66 -11.30 -10.80
N LEU A 211 4.83 -11.57 -9.78
CA LEU A 211 4.05 -12.80 -9.67
C LEU A 211 2.56 -12.52 -9.50
N GLN A 212 1.74 -13.16 -10.33
CA GLN A 212 0.29 -13.08 -10.30
C GLN A 212 -0.30 -14.50 -10.21
N LEU A 213 -1.05 -14.78 -9.11
CA LEU A 213 -1.59 -16.13 -8.89
C LEU A 213 -0.50 -17.22 -9.06
N ALA A 214 -0.57 -18.03 -10.11
CA ALA A 214 0.25 -19.20 -10.34
C ALA A 214 1.42 -18.95 -11.33
N GLY A 215 1.74 -17.71 -11.70
CA GLY A 215 2.78 -17.48 -12.70
C GLY A 215 3.36 -16.07 -12.72
N LEU A 216 4.28 -15.86 -13.65
CA LEU A 216 4.89 -14.55 -13.88
C LEU A 216 3.87 -13.58 -14.49
N THR A 217 3.85 -12.33 -14.01
CA THR A 217 3.00 -11.29 -14.60
C THR A 217 3.31 -11.09 -16.09
N ALA A 218 4.56 -11.24 -16.50
CA ALA A 218 4.99 -11.15 -17.89
C ALA A 218 4.39 -12.24 -18.81
N GLU A 219 3.99 -13.37 -18.25
CA GLU A 219 3.39 -14.49 -18.99
C GLU A 219 1.85 -14.46 -18.94
N ILE A 220 1.29 -14.05 -17.80
CA ILE A 220 -0.17 -14.05 -17.59
C ILE A 220 -0.80 -12.81 -18.24
N MET A 221 -0.31 -11.62 -17.91
CA MET A 221 -0.77 -10.34 -18.48
C MET A 221 0.38 -9.33 -18.43
N PRO A 222 1.18 -9.22 -19.52
CA PRO A 222 2.34 -8.33 -19.55
C PRO A 222 1.91 -6.86 -19.52
N LEU A 223 2.31 -6.14 -18.47
CA LEU A 223 1.98 -4.73 -18.27
C LEU A 223 3.19 -3.81 -18.43
N ASP A 224 4.40 -4.34 -18.46
CA ASP A 224 5.60 -3.52 -18.70
C ASP A 224 5.61 -2.88 -20.10
N PRO A 225 6.24 -1.72 -20.26
CA PRO A 225 6.92 -0.92 -19.25
C PRO A 225 5.93 -0.08 -18.40
N LEU A 226 5.87 -0.35 -17.09
CA LEU A 226 4.93 0.32 -16.18
C LEU A 226 5.26 1.79 -15.97
N ASP A 227 6.54 2.13 -15.88
CA ASP A 227 7.03 3.50 -15.73
C ASP A 227 6.57 4.40 -16.86
N VAL A 228 6.70 3.94 -18.11
CA VAL A 228 6.23 4.67 -19.30
C VAL A 228 4.72 4.81 -19.31
N LYS A 229 3.98 3.75 -18.93
CA LYS A 229 2.52 3.80 -18.87
C LYS A 229 2.04 4.81 -17.83
N TRP A 230 2.54 4.76 -16.60
CA TRP A 230 2.17 5.72 -15.56
C TRP A 230 2.53 7.15 -15.94
N ALA A 231 3.72 7.37 -16.53
CA ALA A 231 4.13 8.68 -17.03
C ALA A 231 3.19 9.18 -18.13
N ALA A 232 2.76 8.32 -19.05
CA ALA A 232 1.80 8.65 -20.12
C ALA A 232 0.41 9.03 -19.59
N PHE A 233 0.01 8.46 -18.43
CA PHE A 233 -1.20 8.88 -17.70
C PHE A 233 -1.01 10.17 -16.90
N GLY A 234 0.16 10.80 -16.88
CA GLY A 234 0.43 12.08 -16.23
C GLY A 234 0.85 11.97 -14.75
N PHE A 235 1.32 10.81 -14.30
CA PHE A 235 1.90 10.63 -12.98
C PHE A 235 3.38 11.03 -12.94
N ALA A 236 3.82 11.56 -11.80
CA ALA A 236 5.24 11.66 -11.48
C ALA A 236 5.72 10.29 -10.97
N VAL A 237 6.56 9.62 -11.76
CA VAL A 237 7.01 8.26 -11.49
C VAL A 237 8.29 8.25 -10.67
N SER A 238 8.39 7.33 -9.75
CA SER A 238 9.60 6.94 -9.01
C SER A 238 9.74 5.42 -9.00
N GLU A 239 10.97 4.94 -8.93
CA GLU A 239 11.27 3.51 -8.76
C GLU A 239 12.33 3.32 -7.69
N CYS A 240 12.24 2.23 -6.94
CA CYS A 240 13.29 1.81 -6.01
C CYS A 240 13.23 0.30 -5.75
N ASP A 241 14.25 -0.24 -5.11
CA ASP A 241 14.17 -1.54 -4.47
C ASP A 241 13.17 -1.45 -3.32
N GLY A 242 12.05 -2.18 -3.44
CA GLY A 242 10.96 -2.20 -2.47
C GLY A 242 11.25 -3.04 -1.22
N ASN A 243 12.40 -3.71 -1.18
CA ASN A 243 12.90 -4.42 0.00
C ASN A 243 14.14 -3.74 0.63
N ASP A 244 14.51 -2.56 0.14
CA ASP A 244 15.54 -1.69 0.73
C ASP A 244 14.87 -0.52 1.45
N VAL A 245 14.90 -0.54 2.78
CA VAL A 245 14.24 0.46 3.63
C VAL A 245 14.81 1.86 3.42
N GLU A 246 16.13 2.01 3.22
CA GLU A 246 16.79 3.31 2.98
C GLU A 246 16.30 3.92 1.66
N GLN A 247 16.19 3.12 0.61
CA GLN A 247 15.66 3.58 -0.67
C GLN A 247 14.18 3.93 -0.57
N LEU A 248 13.37 3.11 0.13
CA LEU A 248 11.95 3.39 0.38
C LEU A 248 11.76 4.72 1.12
N VAL A 249 12.49 4.94 2.22
CA VAL A 249 12.41 6.19 3.00
C VAL A 249 12.79 7.38 2.13
N SER A 250 13.96 7.36 1.50
CA SER A 250 14.44 8.49 0.70
C SER A 250 13.51 8.81 -0.47
N THR A 251 13.00 7.78 -1.17
CA THR A 251 12.12 7.96 -2.32
C THR A 251 10.77 8.51 -1.91
N LEU A 252 10.14 7.94 -0.86
CA LEU A 252 8.84 8.40 -0.38
C LEU A 252 8.89 9.82 0.20
N GLU A 253 9.96 10.18 0.94
CA GLU A 253 10.17 11.53 1.42
C GLU A 253 10.35 12.52 0.25
N GLN A 254 11.11 12.16 -0.78
CA GLN A 254 11.26 12.97 -2.00
C GLN A 254 9.93 13.15 -2.73
N MET A 255 9.14 12.09 -2.89
CA MET A 255 7.82 12.15 -3.53
C MET A 255 6.89 13.13 -2.80
N GLN A 256 6.95 13.19 -1.48
CA GLN A 256 6.13 14.12 -0.68
C GLN A 256 6.42 15.60 -0.95
N THR A 257 7.56 15.93 -1.52
CA THR A 257 7.92 17.32 -1.87
C THR A 257 7.39 17.78 -3.23
N ARG A 258 7.04 16.85 -4.10
CA ARG A 258 6.56 17.14 -5.47
C ARG A 258 5.14 17.67 -5.45
N LYS A 259 4.81 18.53 -6.44
CA LYS A 259 3.52 19.17 -6.57
C LYS A 259 3.01 19.10 -8.00
N GLY A 260 1.69 19.26 -8.14
CA GLY A 260 1.02 19.43 -9.42
C GLY A 260 0.66 18.15 -10.17
N ALA A 261 1.12 16.98 -9.74
CA ALA A 261 0.78 15.70 -10.34
C ALA A 261 0.62 14.60 -9.29
N PRO A 262 -0.26 13.61 -9.51
CA PRO A 262 -0.30 12.41 -8.67
C PRO A 262 1.03 11.66 -8.75
N GLN A 263 1.37 10.95 -7.68
CA GLN A 263 2.65 10.28 -7.53
C GLN A 263 2.48 8.77 -7.66
N VAL A 264 3.43 8.10 -8.29
CA VAL A 264 3.53 6.64 -8.26
C VAL A 264 4.94 6.19 -7.92
N LEU A 265 5.05 5.23 -7.03
CA LEU A 265 6.24 4.47 -6.72
C LEU A 265 6.09 3.06 -7.26
N ILE A 266 6.96 2.65 -8.16
CA ILE A 266 7.12 1.25 -8.57
C ILE A 266 8.18 0.64 -7.64
N ALA A 267 7.74 -0.09 -6.63
CA ALA A 267 8.61 -0.75 -5.66
C ALA A 267 8.92 -2.17 -6.15
N HIS A 268 10.16 -2.41 -6.57
CA HIS A 268 10.61 -3.73 -7.01
C HIS A 268 10.82 -4.61 -5.79
N THR A 269 9.93 -5.58 -5.58
CA THR A 269 9.94 -6.47 -4.42
C THR A 269 10.17 -7.92 -4.82
N ILE A 270 10.44 -8.74 -3.82
CA ILE A 270 10.48 -10.20 -3.95
C ILE A 270 9.27 -10.78 -3.23
N LYS A 271 8.40 -11.50 -3.96
CA LYS A 271 7.29 -12.22 -3.33
C LYS A 271 7.83 -13.24 -2.33
N GLY A 272 7.37 -13.16 -1.08
CA GLY A 272 7.87 -14.06 -0.04
C GLY A 272 9.18 -13.63 0.63
N LYS A 273 9.58 -12.36 0.51
CA LYS A 273 10.84 -11.80 1.01
C LYS A 273 11.14 -12.16 2.46
N GLY A 274 12.36 -12.64 2.70
CA GLY A 274 12.90 -12.94 4.03
C GLY A 274 12.85 -14.42 4.42
N VAL A 275 12.22 -15.29 3.58
CA VAL A 275 12.20 -16.74 3.80
C VAL A 275 12.61 -17.47 2.52
N SER A 276 13.78 -18.04 2.51
CA SER A 276 14.46 -18.52 1.30
C SER A 276 13.65 -19.51 0.47
N PHE A 277 12.92 -20.42 1.12
CA PHE A 277 12.09 -21.41 0.44
C PHE A 277 10.71 -20.88 -0.01
N ILE A 278 10.37 -19.62 0.34
CA ILE A 278 9.15 -18.92 -0.09
C ILE A 278 9.48 -17.91 -1.20
N GLU A 279 10.66 -17.29 -1.19
CA GLU A 279 11.05 -16.22 -2.12
C GLU A 279 10.89 -16.62 -3.58
N ALA A 280 10.23 -15.75 -4.36
CA ALA A 280 9.99 -15.87 -5.80
C ALA A 280 9.27 -17.15 -6.23
N ARG A 281 8.49 -17.76 -5.35
CA ARG A 281 7.75 -18.99 -5.60
C ARG A 281 6.27 -18.73 -5.83
N PRO A 282 5.72 -18.98 -7.05
CA PRO A 282 4.30 -18.76 -7.35
C PRO A 282 3.36 -19.57 -6.46
N GLU A 283 3.72 -20.79 -6.07
CA GLU A 283 2.92 -21.67 -5.21
C GLU A 283 2.64 -21.10 -3.83
N TRP A 284 3.42 -20.12 -3.38
CA TRP A 284 3.20 -19.40 -2.13
C TRP A 284 2.24 -18.21 -2.26
N HIS A 285 1.54 -18.07 -3.38
CA HIS A 285 0.51 -17.04 -3.51
C HIS A 285 -0.64 -17.26 -2.53
N HIS A 286 -1.19 -18.48 -2.47
CA HIS A 286 -2.22 -18.88 -1.50
C HIS A 286 -1.81 -20.17 -0.79
N ARG A 287 -0.72 -20.08 -0.03
CA ARG A 287 -0.17 -21.18 0.78
C ARG A 287 0.30 -20.64 2.11
N VAL A 288 0.16 -21.43 3.16
CA VAL A 288 0.64 -21.13 4.50
C VAL A 288 1.71 -22.14 4.93
N PRO A 289 2.71 -21.75 5.74
CA PRO A 289 3.72 -22.68 6.25
C PRO A 289 3.08 -23.65 7.24
N LYS A 290 3.57 -24.91 7.26
CA LYS A 290 3.05 -25.99 8.10
C LYS A 290 4.19 -26.81 8.73
N GLY A 291 3.96 -27.30 9.95
CA GLY A 291 4.93 -28.16 10.65
C GLY A 291 6.32 -27.50 10.74
N ASP A 292 7.33 -28.22 10.26
CA ASP A 292 8.74 -27.77 10.32
C ASP A 292 9.02 -26.53 9.47
N GLU A 293 8.19 -26.21 8.47
CA GLU A 293 8.34 -25.00 7.67
C GLU A 293 8.18 -23.74 8.54
N VAL A 294 7.35 -23.79 9.60
CA VAL A 294 7.14 -22.66 10.51
C VAL A 294 8.43 -22.36 11.30
N SER A 295 9.01 -23.39 11.92
CA SER A 295 10.26 -23.26 12.67
C SER A 295 11.42 -22.83 11.78
N ALA A 296 11.54 -23.40 10.57
CA ALA A 296 12.58 -23.02 9.62
C ALA A 296 12.45 -21.55 9.18
N ALA A 297 11.23 -21.09 8.85
CA ALA A 297 11.01 -19.69 8.49
C ALA A 297 11.33 -18.73 9.65
N LEU A 298 10.92 -19.08 10.87
CA LEU A 298 11.21 -18.26 12.06
C LEU A 298 12.71 -18.22 12.38
N GLU A 299 13.44 -19.32 12.15
CA GLU A 299 14.89 -19.37 12.31
C GLU A 299 15.60 -18.46 11.31
N GLU A 300 15.25 -18.53 10.02
CA GLU A 300 15.80 -17.63 9.00
C GLU A 300 15.58 -16.15 9.38
N LEU A 301 14.35 -15.80 9.82
CA LEU A 301 14.00 -14.44 10.24
C LEU A 301 14.64 -13.98 11.56
N ASN A 302 15.22 -14.89 12.34
CA ASN A 302 16.01 -14.53 13.53
C ASN A 302 17.47 -14.22 13.22
N HIS A 303 18.01 -14.83 12.16
CA HIS A 303 19.42 -14.74 11.77
C HIS A 303 19.65 -13.92 10.51
N GLY A 304 18.58 -13.55 9.76
CA GLY A 304 18.63 -12.67 8.60
C GLY A 304 18.78 -11.20 9.01
N GLU A 305 19.51 -10.47 8.21
CA GLU A 305 19.82 -9.03 8.37
C GLU A 305 18.58 -8.14 8.47
#